data_f08116dd3346e9cb80cbc3a68a80f768
#
_entry.id   f08116dd3346e9cb80cbc3a68a80f768
#
_cell.length_a   1.000
_cell.length_b   1.000
_cell.length_c   1.000
_cell.angle_alpha   90.00
_cell.angle_beta   90.00
_cell.angle_gamma   90.00
#
_symmetry.space_group_name_H-M   'P 1'
#
loop_
_entity.id
_entity.type
_entity.pdbx_description
1 polymer ?
#
loop_
_entity_poly.entity_id
_entity_poly.type
_entity_poly.pdbx_seq_one_letter_code
_entity_poly.pdbx_strand_id
1 'polypeptide(L)'
;MNKATQLSSQNNTLNLDIEGMTCAACAARIERVISKQEDVLDVSVSFPLKSAIVDIKNNDEFDVDNLIKKVNTIGYKAKEADSLSSGSKVRFKFLIPLFSLFLTYILRFTFEAGLDILSYAIGSFVILILGRNFHISAFKKIKFLDFNMDTLISIGSLSALIISLLPSTVLGSDLSITNNKMFLDTGAFIVSFILIGKAIEDKVIEESVNESESIKSRMPKTLIVERGGEHLEVPIKEV
;
A
#
# COMPACT_ATOMS: atom_id res chain seq x y z
N MET A 1 13.62 -15.86 -53.08
CA MET A 1 14.46 -15.45 -51.93
C MET A 1 13.65 -14.45 -51.14
N ASN A 2 12.86 -14.91 -50.19
CA ASN A 2 12.13 -14.05 -49.27
C ASN A 2 12.63 -14.32 -47.85
N LYS A 3 13.33 -13.34 -47.34
CA LYS A 3 13.86 -13.30 -46.00
C LYS A 3 12.66 -12.96 -45.10
N ALA A 4 11.94 -13.98 -44.63
CA ALA A 4 10.98 -13.79 -43.58
C ALA A 4 11.75 -13.40 -42.32
N THR A 5 11.63 -12.15 -41.96
CA THR A 5 12.12 -11.55 -40.76
C THR A 5 11.57 -12.31 -39.57
N GLN A 6 12.40 -13.10 -38.92
CA GLN A 6 12.11 -13.65 -37.61
C GLN A 6 12.03 -12.47 -36.63
N LEU A 7 10.82 -12.05 -36.34
CA LEU A 7 10.53 -11.26 -35.13
C LEU A 7 10.63 -12.23 -33.95
N SER A 8 11.83 -12.47 -33.47
CA SER A 8 12.03 -12.93 -32.11
C SER A 8 11.65 -11.78 -31.19
N SER A 9 10.42 -11.77 -30.73
CA SER A 9 9.98 -10.98 -29.61
C SER A 9 10.70 -11.50 -28.37
N GLN A 10 11.93 -11.05 -28.15
CA GLN A 10 12.54 -11.09 -26.82
C GLN A 10 11.67 -10.19 -25.97
N ASN A 11 10.87 -10.79 -25.10
CA ASN A 11 10.13 -10.06 -24.07
C ASN A 11 11.13 -9.45 -23.12
N ASN A 12 11.50 -8.20 -23.38
CA ASN A 12 12.33 -7.36 -22.50
C ASN A 12 11.47 -6.86 -21.35
N THR A 13 10.93 -7.77 -20.55
CA THR A 13 10.09 -7.45 -19.39
C THR A 13 10.91 -7.55 -18.11
N LEU A 14 10.96 -6.44 -17.37
CA LEU A 14 11.57 -6.36 -16.05
C LEU A 14 10.48 -6.44 -14.97
N ASN A 15 10.65 -7.36 -14.03
CA ASN A 15 9.77 -7.48 -12.87
C ASN A 15 10.42 -6.85 -11.65
N LEU A 16 9.70 -5.95 -10.98
CA LEU A 16 10.17 -5.27 -9.78
C LEU A 16 9.23 -5.55 -8.61
N ASP A 17 9.78 -5.86 -7.45
CA ASP A 17 9.07 -5.83 -6.17
C ASP A 17 9.11 -4.43 -5.59
N ILE A 18 7.95 -3.89 -5.18
CA ILE A 18 7.84 -2.52 -4.69
C ILE A 18 7.23 -2.50 -3.29
N GLU A 19 8.06 -2.13 -2.32
CA GLU A 19 7.64 -1.94 -0.93
C GLU A 19 7.22 -0.48 -0.67
N GLY A 20 6.29 -0.28 0.27
CA GLY A 20 5.85 1.06 0.71
C GLY A 20 4.60 1.58 0.02
N MET A 21 4.00 0.81 -0.91
CA MET A 21 2.66 1.11 -1.42
C MET A 21 1.61 0.83 -0.34
N THR A 22 0.76 1.80 -0.06
CA THR A 22 -0.32 1.71 0.95
C THR A 22 -1.71 1.81 0.36
N CYS A 23 -1.82 2.21 -0.92
CA CYS A 23 -3.09 2.35 -1.63
C CYS A 23 -2.87 2.34 -3.15
N ALA A 24 -3.95 2.19 -3.92
CA ALA A 24 -3.91 2.19 -5.38
C ALA A 24 -3.36 3.51 -5.98
N ALA A 25 -3.57 4.65 -5.31
CA ALA A 25 -3.00 5.92 -5.74
C ALA A 25 -1.45 5.91 -5.71
N CYS A 26 -0.85 5.16 -4.78
CA CYS A 26 0.60 4.96 -4.74
C CYS A 26 1.09 4.20 -5.98
N ALA A 27 0.38 3.15 -6.40
CA ALA A 27 0.70 2.39 -7.61
C ALA A 27 0.63 3.27 -8.86
N ALA A 28 -0.46 4.02 -9.04
CA ALA A 28 -0.62 4.96 -10.15
C ALA A 28 0.48 6.05 -10.21
N ARG A 29 0.97 6.48 -9.04
CA ARG A 29 2.08 7.43 -8.98
C ARG A 29 3.39 6.81 -9.45
N ILE A 30 3.71 5.59 -9.00
CA ILE A 30 4.92 4.87 -9.42
C ILE A 30 4.86 4.61 -10.92
N GLU A 31 3.73 4.14 -11.43
CA GLU A 31 3.48 3.90 -12.84
C GLU A 31 3.76 5.16 -13.68
N ARG A 32 3.25 6.32 -13.24
CA ARG A 32 3.52 7.61 -13.90
C ARG A 32 4.99 8.02 -13.88
N VAL A 33 5.75 7.65 -12.87
CA VAL A 33 7.18 7.98 -12.78
C VAL A 33 8.00 7.06 -13.67
N ILE A 34 7.65 5.78 -13.71
CA ILE A 34 8.32 4.78 -14.55
C ILE A 34 8.00 5.04 -16.04
N SER A 35 6.73 5.31 -16.39
CA SER A 35 6.31 5.57 -17.77
C SER A 35 6.95 6.79 -18.42
N LYS A 36 7.50 7.70 -17.64
CA LYS A 36 8.25 8.89 -18.15
C LYS A 36 9.69 8.60 -18.55
N GLN A 37 10.17 7.38 -18.38
CA GLN A 37 11.53 7.01 -18.79
C GLN A 37 11.58 6.74 -20.28
N GLU A 38 12.63 7.23 -20.98
CA GLU A 38 12.74 7.17 -22.44
C GLU A 38 12.81 5.77 -23.01
N ASP A 39 13.30 4.79 -22.21
CA ASP A 39 13.51 3.40 -22.63
C ASP A 39 12.38 2.46 -22.16
N VAL A 40 11.33 2.97 -21.52
CA VAL A 40 10.17 2.22 -21.09
C VAL A 40 9.10 2.32 -22.17
N LEU A 41 8.63 1.14 -22.64
CA LEU A 41 7.53 1.03 -23.62
C LEU A 41 6.18 1.04 -22.95
N ASP A 42 6.05 0.22 -21.90
CA ASP A 42 4.84 0.10 -21.09
C ASP A 42 5.19 -0.26 -19.64
N VAL A 43 4.30 0.06 -18.73
CA VAL A 43 4.45 -0.27 -17.31
C VAL A 43 3.10 -0.55 -16.68
N SER A 44 3.02 -1.63 -15.95
CA SER A 44 1.86 -1.98 -15.14
C SER A 44 2.27 -2.18 -13.69
N VAL A 45 1.72 -1.38 -12.79
CA VAL A 45 2.00 -1.46 -11.35
C VAL A 45 0.81 -2.04 -10.61
N SER A 46 1.02 -3.18 -9.98
CA SER A 46 0.01 -3.87 -9.19
C SER A 46 0.18 -3.56 -7.71
N PHE A 47 -0.78 -2.80 -7.14
CA PHE A 47 -0.81 -2.57 -5.69
C PHE A 47 -1.06 -3.88 -4.90
N PRO A 48 -2.00 -4.78 -5.31
CA PRO A 48 -2.22 -6.05 -4.63
C PRO A 48 -0.99 -6.95 -4.59
N LEU A 49 -0.30 -7.10 -5.72
CA LEU A 49 0.90 -7.94 -5.83
C LEU A 49 2.16 -7.26 -5.31
N LYS A 50 2.10 -5.94 -5.04
CA LYS A 50 3.25 -5.12 -4.67
C LYS A 50 4.40 -5.20 -5.67
N SER A 51 4.06 -5.36 -6.94
CA SER A 51 5.01 -5.55 -8.04
C SER A 51 4.74 -4.58 -9.18
N ALA A 52 5.75 -4.36 -10.00
CA ALA A 52 5.62 -3.69 -11.29
C ALA A 52 6.20 -4.56 -12.39
N ILE A 53 5.52 -4.59 -13.51
CA ILE A 53 5.99 -5.20 -14.77
C ILE A 53 6.32 -4.02 -15.69
N VAL A 54 7.55 -3.97 -16.17
CA VAL A 54 8.06 -2.88 -17.01
C VAL A 54 8.54 -3.46 -18.32
N ASP A 55 7.94 -3.06 -19.43
CA ASP A 55 8.38 -3.42 -20.77
C ASP A 55 9.41 -2.40 -21.27
N ILE A 56 10.62 -2.85 -21.58
CA ILE A 56 11.75 -2.02 -21.98
C ILE A 56 12.16 -2.26 -23.43
N LYS A 57 12.69 -1.22 -24.08
CA LYS A 57 13.09 -1.28 -25.50
C LYS A 57 14.28 -2.18 -25.78
N ASN A 58 15.32 -2.13 -24.92
CA ASN A 58 16.55 -2.88 -25.04
C ASN A 58 17.05 -3.35 -23.69
N ASN A 59 17.28 -4.65 -23.52
CA ASN A 59 17.71 -5.22 -22.24
C ASN A 59 19.19 -4.97 -21.95
N ASP A 60 20.02 -4.89 -23.01
CA ASP A 60 21.49 -4.82 -22.87
C ASP A 60 22.00 -3.42 -22.49
N GLU A 61 21.17 -2.37 -22.67
CA GLU A 61 21.55 -0.98 -22.44
C GLU A 61 20.73 -0.29 -21.32
N PHE A 62 19.74 -1.01 -20.77
CA PHE A 62 18.80 -0.44 -19.79
C PHE A 62 19.40 -0.44 -18.37
N ASP A 63 19.53 0.76 -17.79
CA ASP A 63 20.05 0.93 -16.42
C ASP A 63 18.93 0.69 -15.38
N VAL A 64 18.79 -0.59 -14.96
CA VAL A 64 17.84 -1.03 -13.93
C VAL A 64 18.11 -0.32 -12.60
N ASP A 65 19.37 -0.09 -12.24
CA ASP A 65 19.74 0.59 -10.99
C ASP A 65 19.27 2.04 -10.98
N ASN A 66 19.30 2.72 -12.11
CA ASN A 66 18.78 4.08 -12.25
C ASN A 66 17.27 4.12 -12.10
N LEU A 67 16.54 3.14 -12.67
CA LEU A 67 15.10 3.01 -12.50
C LEU A 67 14.75 2.78 -11.02
N ILE A 68 15.42 1.85 -10.36
CA ILE A 68 15.26 1.57 -8.93
C ILE A 68 15.54 2.81 -8.09
N LYS A 69 16.62 3.55 -8.38
CA LYS A 69 16.94 4.82 -7.70
C LYS A 69 15.83 5.84 -7.86
N LYS A 70 15.24 5.99 -9.05
CA LYS A 70 14.14 6.93 -9.30
C LYS A 70 12.89 6.57 -8.50
N VAL A 71 12.52 5.28 -8.42
CA VAL A 71 11.42 4.82 -7.56
C VAL A 71 11.74 5.07 -6.08
N ASN A 72 12.98 4.86 -5.67
CA ASN A 72 13.41 5.13 -4.29
C ASN A 72 13.38 6.63 -3.96
N THR A 73 13.66 7.50 -4.93
CA THR A 73 13.66 8.97 -4.76
C THR A 73 12.27 9.52 -4.46
N ILE A 74 11.21 8.84 -4.89
CA ILE A 74 9.81 9.23 -4.61
C ILE A 74 9.25 8.57 -3.33
N GLY A 75 10.11 7.92 -2.52
CA GLY A 75 9.76 7.41 -1.19
C GLY A 75 9.30 5.97 -1.13
N TYR A 76 9.42 5.20 -2.21
CA TYR A 76 9.17 3.76 -2.26
C TYR A 76 10.49 2.99 -2.28
N LYS A 77 10.42 1.67 -2.08
CA LYS A 77 11.59 0.80 -2.22
C LYS A 77 11.32 -0.21 -3.32
N ALA A 78 12.06 -0.12 -4.41
CA ALA A 78 12.03 -1.10 -5.48
C ALA A 78 13.23 -2.03 -5.38
N LYS A 79 13.03 -3.29 -5.76
CA LYS A 79 14.05 -4.32 -5.93
C LYS A 79 13.70 -5.14 -7.16
N GLU A 80 14.69 -5.66 -7.83
CA GLU A 80 14.46 -6.67 -8.88
C GLU A 80 13.87 -7.93 -8.26
N ALA A 81 12.82 -8.47 -8.87
CA ALA A 81 12.12 -9.65 -8.34
C ALA A 81 12.84 -10.92 -8.76
N ASP A 82 13.51 -11.59 -7.84
CA ASP A 82 14.19 -12.89 -8.02
C ASP A 82 13.24 -14.10 -8.09
N SER A 83 12.07 -14.00 -8.67
CA SER A 83 10.94 -14.93 -8.62
C SER A 83 9.88 -14.56 -7.56
N LEU A 84 8.64 -14.61 -7.99
CA LEU A 84 7.42 -14.29 -7.23
C LEU A 84 7.43 -14.88 -5.81
N SER A 85 7.95 -14.15 -4.84
CA SER A 85 7.81 -14.48 -3.44
C SER A 85 6.55 -13.82 -2.86
N SER A 86 5.42 -14.46 -3.09
CA SER A 86 4.18 -14.18 -2.38
C SER A 86 4.17 -14.93 -1.06
N GLY A 87 4.00 -14.22 0.05
CA GLY A 87 3.80 -14.89 1.32
C GLY A 87 3.86 -14.00 2.55
N SER A 88 2.97 -13.04 2.68
CA SER A 88 2.77 -12.34 3.95
C SER A 88 1.75 -13.10 4.81
N LYS A 89 2.20 -13.67 5.94
CA LYS A 89 1.36 -14.35 6.93
C LYS A 89 0.43 -13.36 7.64
N VAL A 90 -0.85 -13.36 7.30
CA VAL A 90 -1.85 -12.34 7.71
C VAL A 90 -2.71 -12.75 8.92
N ARG A 91 -2.40 -13.85 9.61
CA ARG A 91 -3.33 -14.40 10.63
C ARG A 91 -3.63 -13.51 11.85
N PHE A 92 -2.85 -12.47 12.14
CA PHE A 92 -3.03 -11.62 13.34
C PHE A 92 -3.48 -10.18 13.07
N LYS A 93 -3.63 -9.77 11.82
CA LYS A 93 -3.93 -8.35 11.48
C LYS A 93 -5.33 -7.88 11.89
N PHE A 94 -6.31 -8.80 12.04
CA PHE A 94 -7.68 -8.45 12.47
C PHE A 94 -7.84 -8.16 13.96
N LEU A 95 -6.94 -8.68 14.81
CA LEU A 95 -7.03 -8.47 16.27
C LEU A 95 -6.72 -7.02 16.65
N ILE A 96 -5.78 -6.37 15.96
CA ILE A 96 -5.36 -4.99 16.25
C ILE A 96 -6.51 -4.00 16.02
N PRO A 97 -7.19 -3.97 14.86
CA PRO A 97 -8.32 -3.06 14.65
C PRO A 97 -9.52 -3.34 15.55
N LEU A 98 -9.84 -4.60 15.83
CA LEU A 98 -10.90 -4.94 16.78
C LEU A 98 -10.57 -4.46 18.20
N PHE A 99 -9.33 -4.65 18.64
CA PHE A 99 -8.84 -4.18 19.92
C PHE A 99 -8.87 -2.65 20.01
N SER A 100 -8.48 -1.97 18.91
CA SER A 100 -8.57 -0.51 18.81
C SER A 100 -10.00 0.00 18.98
N LEU A 101 -10.97 -0.62 18.30
CA LEU A 101 -12.38 -0.25 18.42
C LEU A 101 -12.93 -0.50 19.83
N PHE A 102 -12.59 -1.63 20.45
CA PHE A 102 -12.95 -1.93 21.83
C PHE A 102 -12.36 -0.89 22.79
N LEU A 103 -11.14 -0.48 22.56
CA LEU A 103 -10.46 0.54 23.38
C LEU A 103 -11.11 1.92 23.24
N THR A 104 -11.54 2.31 22.03
CA THR A 104 -12.30 3.56 21.83
C THR A 104 -13.68 3.53 22.46
N TYR A 105 -14.33 2.39 22.49
CA TYR A 105 -15.59 2.20 23.23
C TYR A 105 -15.39 2.38 24.74
N ILE A 106 -14.33 1.80 25.32
CA ILE A 106 -13.95 2.02 26.73
C ILE A 106 -13.62 3.48 26.99
N LEU A 107 -12.92 4.15 26.08
CA LEU A 107 -12.57 5.57 26.15
C LEU A 107 -13.83 6.42 26.37
N ARG A 108 -14.86 6.19 25.58
CA ARG A 108 -16.13 6.90 25.73
C ARG A 108 -16.78 6.66 27.09
N PHE A 109 -16.79 5.44 27.56
CA PHE A 109 -17.33 5.09 28.87
C PHE A 109 -16.55 5.74 30.02
N THR A 110 -15.22 5.79 29.94
CA THR A 110 -14.36 6.44 30.96
C THR A 110 -14.56 7.96 30.99
N PHE A 111 -14.85 8.61 29.87
CA PHE A 111 -15.20 10.02 29.85
C PHE A 111 -16.52 10.31 30.58
N GLU A 112 -17.54 9.47 30.39
CA GLU A 112 -18.83 9.60 31.09
C GLU A 112 -18.67 9.33 32.61
N ALA A 113 -17.75 8.46 33.00
CA ALA A 113 -17.44 8.15 34.39
C ALA A 113 -16.54 9.18 35.10
N GLY A 114 -16.08 10.22 34.40
CA GLY A 114 -15.22 11.28 34.95
C GLY A 114 -13.75 10.86 35.18
N LEU A 115 -13.31 9.77 34.58
CA LEU A 115 -11.92 9.25 34.68
C LEU A 115 -11.03 9.91 33.60
N ASP A 116 -10.86 11.21 33.67
CA ASP A 116 -10.23 12.02 32.62
C ASP A 116 -8.80 11.56 32.29
N ILE A 117 -7.96 11.32 33.30
CA ILE A 117 -6.56 10.90 33.09
C ILE A 117 -6.49 9.57 32.35
N LEU A 118 -7.33 8.61 32.69
CA LEU A 118 -7.41 7.31 32.03
C LEU A 118 -7.89 7.46 30.58
N SER A 119 -8.86 8.32 30.35
CA SER A 119 -9.38 8.61 29.02
C SER A 119 -8.33 9.21 28.12
N TYR A 120 -7.59 10.21 28.58
CA TYR A 120 -6.48 10.81 27.83
C TYR A 120 -5.38 9.80 27.54
N ALA A 121 -5.05 8.91 28.47
CA ALA A 121 -4.06 7.86 28.26
C ALA A 121 -4.50 6.86 27.19
N ILE A 122 -5.75 6.39 27.23
CA ILE A 122 -6.31 5.46 26.25
C ILE A 122 -6.37 6.10 24.85
N GLY A 123 -6.90 7.31 24.72
CA GLY A 123 -7.01 8.01 23.44
C GLY A 123 -5.65 8.29 22.81
N SER A 124 -4.69 8.75 23.61
CA SER A 124 -3.31 8.94 23.14
C SER A 124 -2.65 7.63 22.71
N PHE A 125 -2.88 6.54 23.43
CA PHE A 125 -2.40 5.21 23.06
C PHE A 125 -2.95 4.75 21.71
N VAL A 126 -4.26 4.89 21.48
CA VAL A 126 -4.88 4.53 20.21
C VAL A 126 -4.29 5.35 19.06
N ILE A 127 -4.20 6.67 19.20
CA ILE A 127 -3.70 7.54 18.15
C ILE A 127 -2.22 7.28 17.88
N LEU A 128 -1.36 7.29 18.91
CA LEU A 128 0.09 7.25 18.74
C LEU A 128 0.63 5.83 18.49
N ILE A 129 0.12 4.84 19.22
CA ILE A 129 0.67 3.47 19.17
C ILE A 129 -0.01 2.65 18.10
N LEU A 130 -1.35 2.58 18.08
CA LEU A 130 -2.07 1.81 17.08
C LEU A 130 -2.04 2.51 15.72
N GLY A 131 -2.08 3.85 15.68
CA GLY A 131 -1.93 4.68 14.48
C GLY A 131 -0.50 4.86 13.99
N ARG A 132 0.51 4.30 14.68
CA ARG A 132 1.94 4.51 14.41
C ARG A 132 2.34 4.31 12.95
N ASN A 133 1.77 3.32 12.29
CA ASN A 133 2.12 3.00 10.89
C ASN A 133 1.73 4.14 9.94
N PHE A 134 0.59 4.81 10.18
CA PHE A 134 0.16 5.98 9.41
C PHE A 134 1.12 7.15 9.63
N HIS A 135 1.53 7.41 10.88
CA HIS A 135 2.44 8.50 11.22
C HIS A 135 3.82 8.30 10.60
N ILE A 136 4.38 7.09 10.67
CA ILE A 136 5.68 6.77 10.06
C ILE A 136 5.61 6.89 8.54
N SER A 137 4.54 6.38 7.92
CA SER A 137 4.33 6.50 6.48
C SER A 137 4.20 7.95 6.04
N ALA A 138 3.39 8.74 6.74
CA ALA A 138 3.20 10.17 6.50
C ALA A 138 4.51 10.95 6.62
N PHE A 139 5.27 10.74 7.70
CA PHE A 139 6.53 11.44 7.93
C PHE A 139 7.59 11.16 6.87
N LYS A 140 7.66 9.91 6.38
CA LYS A 140 8.56 9.56 5.29
C LYS A 140 8.19 10.24 3.97
N LYS A 141 6.89 10.31 3.68
CA LYS A 141 6.37 10.81 2.39
C LYS A 141 6.24 12.32 2.33
N ILE A 142 6.04 13.00 3.47
CA ILE A 142 5.95 14.47 3.51
C ILE A 142 7.24 15.15 3.02
N LYS A 143 8.40 14.49 3.19
CA LYS A 143 9.67 14.97 2.67
C LYS A 143 9.71 15.05 1.14
N PHE A 144 8.87 14.25 0.48
CA PHE A 144 8.75 14.19 -0.98
C PHE A 144 7.50 14.92 -1.49
N LEU A 145 6.82 15.72 -0.62
CA LEU A 145 5.56 16.41 -0.91
C LEU A 145 4.47 15.43 -1.43
N ASP A 146 4.51 14.18 -0.97
CA ASP A 146 3.56 13.16 -1.33
C ASP A 146 2.43 13.11 -0.29
N PHE A 147 1.36 13.85 -0.55
CA PHE A 147 0.16 13.86 0.27
C PHE A 147 -0.74 12.70 -0.11
N ASN A 148 -0.69 11.65 0.67
CA ASN A 148 -1.53 10.46 0.50
C ASN A 148 -2.51 10.29 1.67
N MET A 149 -3.31 9.21 1.62
CA MET A 149 -4.28 8.88 2.66
C MET A 149 -3.63 8.82 4.06
N ASP A 150 -2.44 8.23 4.20
CA ASP A 150 -1.74 8.13 5.49
C ASP A 150 -1.38 9.50 6.05
N THR A 151 -1.02 10.46 5.17
CA THR A 151 -0.69 11.83 5.55
C THR A 151 -1.92 12.57 6.11
N LEU A 152 -3.08 12.43 5.45
CA LEU A 152 -4.33 13.03 5.91
C LEU A 152 -4.76 12.47 7.27
N ILE A 153 -4.70 11.15 7.44
CA ILE A 153 -5.03 10.47 8.70
C ILE A 153 -4.09 10.94 9.80
N SER A 154 -2.79 10.99 9.51
CA SER A 154 -1.77 11.41 10.48
C SER A 154 -1.97 12.86 10.91
N ILE A 155 -2.17 13.80 9.98
CA ILE A 155 -2.40 15.20 10.30
C ILE A 155 -3.70 15.36 11.09
N GLY A 156 -4.80 14.74 10.64
CA GLY A 156 -6.10 14.84 11.29
C GLY A 156 -6.11 14.28 12.72
N SER A 157 -5.55 13.09 12.92
CA SER A 157 -5.51 12.46 14.25
C SER A 157 -4.54 13.14 15.20
N LEU A 158 -3.37 13.60 14.72
CA LEU A 158 -2.42 14.35 15.55
C LEU A 158 -2.94 15.74 15.91
N SER A 159 -3.60 16.44 14.99
CA SER A 159 -4.22 17.73 15.30
C SER A 159 -5.34 17.57 16.34
N ALA A 160 -6.18 16.53 16.24
CA ALA A 160 -7.18 16.22 17.24
C ALA A 160 -6.57 15.92 18.61
N LEU A 161 -5.47 15.18 18.66
CA LEU A 161 -4.72 14.93 19.90
C LEU A 161 -4.13 16.22 20.48
N ILE A 162 -3.49 17.05 19.67
CA ILE A 162 -2.89 18.32 20.11
C ILE A 162 -3.98 19.24 20.67
N ILE A 163 -5.08 19.43 19.96
CA ILE A 163 -6.19 20.28 20.41
C ILE A 163 -6.77 19.76 21.73
N SER A 164 -6.89 18.44 21.89
CA SER A 164 -7.43 17.86 23.12
C SER A 164 -6.51 18.04 24.33
N LEU A 165 -5.20 18.16 24.12
CA LEU A 165 -4.20 18.37 25.19
C LEU A 165 -3.97 19.86 25.51
N LEU A 166 -4.41 20.79 24.64
CA LEU A 166 -4.25 22.22 24.90
C LEU A 166 -5.20 22.67 26.02
N PRO A 167 -4.70 23.45 26.99
CA PRO A 167 -5.56 23.98 28.03
C PRO A 167 -6.58 24.97 27.44
N SER A 168 -7.80 24.97 27.99
CA SER A 168 -8.90 25.84 27.58
C SER A 168 -8.57 27.33 27.60
N THR A 169 -7.58 27.74 28.41
CA THR A 169 -7.06 29.11 28.48
C THR A 169 -6.40 29.60 27.19
N VAL A 170 -5.90 28.71 26.37
CA VAL A 170 -5.22 29.03 25.09
C VAL A 170 -6.22 29.07 23.93
N LEU A 171 -7.28 28.28 24.00
CA LEU A 171 -8.30 28.16 22.95
C LEU A 171 -9.46 29.14 23.08
N GLY A 172 -9.50 29.91 24.15
CA GLY A 172 -10.61 30.86 24.46
C GLY A 172 -11.71 30.22 25.29
N SER A 173 -12.45 31.07 26.03
CA SER A 173 -13.45 30.64 27.00
C SER A 173 -14.67 29.91 26.40
N ASP A 174 -14.86 29.97 25.10
CA ASP A 174 -16.00 29.36 24.41
C ASP A 174 -15.78 27.89 24.03
N LEU A 175 -14.50 27.42 24.00
CA LEU A 175 -14.19 26.02 23.88
C LEU A 175 -14.05 25.37 25.27
N SER A 176 -15.19 25.01 25.85
CA SER A 176 -15.22 24.36 27.17
C SER A 176 -14.45 23.03 27.17
N ILE A 177 -13.96 22.62 28.36
CA ILE A 177 -13.23 21.36 28.59
C ILE A 177 -13.98 20.13 27.99
N THR A 178 -15.30 20.19 27.94
CA THR A 178 -16.15 19.16 27.33
C THR A 178 -15.91 18.99 25.84
N ASN A 179 -15.62 20.08 25.11
CA ASN A 179 -15.37 20.04 23.68
C ASN A 179 -13.96 19.47 23.38
N ASN A 180 -12.95 19.67 24.24
CA ASN A 180 -11.61 19.13 24.04
C ASN A 180 -11.59 17.60 24.11
N LYS A 181 -12.42 17.00 24.96
CA LYS A 181 -12.58 15.54 25.05
C LYS A 181 -13.17 14.95 23.77
N MET A 182 -14.11 15.65 23.13
CA MET A 182 -14.70 15.22 21.86
C MET A 182 -13.67 15.11 20.73
N PHE A 183 -12.66 15.98 20.68
CA PHE A 183 -11.61 15.89 19.66
C PHE A 183 -10.77 14.65 19.82
N LEU A 184 -10.41 14.25 21.05
CA LEU A 184 -9.65 13.05 21.32
C LEU A 184 -10.43 11.78 20.95
N ASP A 185 -11.70 11.72 21.36
CA ASP A 185 -12.59 10.60 21.02
C ASP A 185 -12.76 10.46 19.51
N THR A 186 -13.01 11.57 18.82
CA THR A 186 -13.14 11.60 17.36
C THR A 186 -11.85 11.16 16.67
N GLY A 187 -10.68 11.63 17.10
CA GLY A 187 -9.39 11.24 16.54
C GLY A 187 -9.10 9.75 16.73
N ALA A 188 -9.36 9.22 17.92
CA ALA A 188 -9.20 7.80 18.22
C ALA A 188 -10.17 6.92 17.41
N PHE A 189 -11.43 7.37 17.26
CA PHE A 189 -12.44 6.68 16.47
C PHE A 189 -12.05 6.61 14.99
N ILE A 190 -11.59 7.72 14.39
CA ILE A 190 -11.13 7.78 13.01
C ILE A 190 -9.99 6.77 12.78
N VAL A 191 -8.96 6.77 13.64
CA VAL A 191 -7.84 5.84 13.53
C VAL A 191 -8.33 4.40 13.60
N SER A 192 -9.20 4.07 14.57
CA SER A 192 -9.73 2.72 14.74
C SER A 192 -10.55 2.25 13.53
N PHE A 193 -11.40 3.13 13.00
CA PHE A 193 -12.24 2.81 11.85
C PHE A 193 -11.40 2.57 10.58
N ILE A 194 -10.37 3.36 10.38
CA ILE A 194 -9.47 3.19 9.24
C ILE A 194 -8.63 1.92 9.36
N LEU A 195 -8.20 1.55 10.58
CA LEU A 195 -7.51 0.27 10.82
C LEU A 195 -8.38 -0.92 10.43
N ILE A 196 -9.70 -0.87 10.71
CA ILE A 196 -10.65 -1.90 10.30
C ILE A 196 -10.76 -1.94 8.77
N GLY A 197 -10.95 -0.78 8.13
CA GLY A 197 -11.02 -0.67 6.68
C GLY A 197 -9.78 -1.27 6.00
N LYS A 198 -8.59 -0.96 6.52
CA LYS A 198 -7.33 -1.53 6.03
C LYS A 198 -7.25 -3.04 6.20
N ALA A 199 -7.72 -3.58 7.33
CA ALA A 199 -7.71 -5.01 7.57
C ALA A 199 -8.64 -5.76 6.60
N ILE A 200 -9.80 -5.17 6.27
CA ILE A 200 -10.74 -5.72 5.27
C ILE A 200 -10.11 -5.66 3.88
N GLU A 201 -9.54 -4.50 3.49
CA GLU A 201 -8.84 -4.33 2.21
C GLU A 201 -7.73 -5.37 2.04
N ASP A 202 -6.84 -5.52 3.03
CA ASP A 202 -5.74 -6.48 3.00
C ASP A 202 -6.27 -7.93 2.81
N LYS A 203 -7.40 -8.28 3.43
CA LYS A 203 -8.01 -9.62 3.29
C LYS A 203 -8.56 -9.86 1.90
N VAL A 204 -9.30 -8.91 1.35
CA VAL A 204 -9.88 -9.02 -0.01
C VAL A 204 -8.77 -9.16 -1.05
N ILE A 205 -7.69 -8.38 -0.90
CA ILE A 205 -6.52 -8.45 -1.79
C ILE A 205 -5.87 -9.84 -1.72
N GLU A 206 -5.67 -10.38 -0.51
CA GLU A 206 -5.07 -11.71 -0.31
C GLU A 206 -5.91 -12.81 -0.96
N GLU A 207 -7.23 -12.78 -0.79
CA GLU A 207 -8.15 -13.73 -1.43
C GLU A 207 -8.07 -13.65 -2.95
N SER A 208 -8.08 -12.45 -3.52
CA SER A 208 -7.99 -12.24 -4.99
C SER A 208 -6.66 -12.72 -5.58
N VAL A 209 -5.54 -12.51 -4.88
CA VAL A 209 -4.22 -12.98 -5.31
C VAL A 209 -4.16 -14.50 -5.28
N ASN A 210 -4.64 -15.14 -4.21
CA ASN A 210 -4.66 -16.60 -4.08
C ASN A 210 -5.52 -17.26 -5.16
N GLU A 211 -6.66 -16.67 -5.51
CA GLU A 211 -7.48 -17.16 -6.62
C GLU A 211 -6.74 -17.07 -7.96
N SER A 212 -6.08 -15.96 -8.22
CA SER A 212 -5.28 -15.76 -9.44
C SER A 212 -4.13 -16.76 -9.56
N GLU A 213 -3.43 -17.06 -8.46
CA GLU A 213 -2.37 -18.08 -8.42
C GLU A 213 -2.94 -19.49 -8.64
N SER A 214 -4.12 -19.79 -8.08
CA SER A 214 -4.77 -21.07 -8.29
C SER A 214 -5.15 -21.32 -9.75
N ILE A 215 -5.56 -20.27 -10.46
CA ILE A 215 -5.86 -20.33 -11.89
C ILE A 215 -4.56 -20.55 -12.69
N LYS A 216 -3.50 -19.80 -12.40
CA LYS A 216 -2.19 -19.99 -13.04
C LYS A 216 -1.62 -21.41 -12.85
N SER A 217 -1.82 -22.00 -11.67
CA SER A 217 -1.35 -23.37 -11.39
C SER A 217 -2.13 -24.44 -12.16
N ARG A 218 -3.36 -24.14 -12.59
CA ARG A 218 -4.24 -25.04 -13.39
C ARG A 218 -4.06 -24.83 -14.89
N MET A 219 -3.40 -23.76 -15.33
CA MET A 219 -3.12 -23.56 -16.76
C MET A 219 -2.13 -24.63 -17.23
N PRO A 220 -2.38 -25.29 -18.38
CA PRO A 220 -1.44 -26.25 -18.96
C PRO A 220 -0.12 -25.53 -19.25
N LYS A 221 0.99 -26.19 -18.99
CA LYS A 221 2.31 -25.62 -19.26
C LYS A 221 2.68 -25.60 -20.73
N THR A 222 1.98 -26.42 -21.54
CA THR A 222 2.18 -26.58 -22.96
C THR A 222 0.85 -26.44 -23.70
N LEU A 223 0.89 -25.88 -24.89
CA LEU A 223 -0.25 -25.81 -25.82
C LEU A 223 0.10 -26.56 -27.09
N ILE A 224 -0.89 -27.19 -27.71
CA ILE A 224 -0.76 -27.79 -29.04
C ILE A 224 -1.07 -26.71 -30.06
N VAL A 225 -0.08 -26.32 -30.84
CA VAL A 225 -0.19 -25.32 -31.91
C VAL A 225 -0.08 -26.03 -33.24
N GLU A 226 -1.04 -25.75 -34.14
CA GLU A 226 -0.97 -26.25 -35.51
C GLU A 226 -0.14 -25.30 -36.37
N ARG A 227 1.04 -25.77 -36.81
CA ARG A 227 1.92 -25.05 -37.72
C ARG A 227 2.16 -25.94 -38.98
N GLY A 228 1.66 -25.49 -40.11
CA GLY A 228 1.89 -26.20 -41.40
C GLY A 228 1.25 -27.58 -41.52
N GLY A 229 0.16 -27.85 -40.77
CA GLY A 229 -0.56 -29.13 -40.77
C GLY A 229 0.01 -30.18 -39.80
N GLU A 230 1.00 -29.81 -39.00
CA GLU A 230 1.54 -30.63 -37.91
C GLU A 230 1.17 -30.01 -36.53
N HIS A 231 0.80 -30.88 -35.59
CA HIS A 231 0.52 -30.52 -34.22
C HIS A 231 1.82 -30.53 -33.42
N LEU A 232 2.29 -29.35 -33.01
CA LEU A 232 3.48 -29.18 -32.20
C LEU A 232 3.09 -28.79 -30.78
N GLU A 233 3.60 -29.49 -29.80
CA GLU A 233 3.45 -29.12 -28.38
C GLU A 233 4.50 -28.05 -28.04
N VAL A 234 4.03 -26.83 -27.76
CA VAL A 234 4.87 -25.67 -27.52
C VAL A 234 4.59 -25.13 -26.11
N PRO A 235 5.61 -24.74 -25.35
CA PRO A 235 5.40 -24.06 -24.07
C PRO A 235 4.60 -22.77 -24.26
N ILE A 236 3.66 -22.47 -23.32
CA ILE A 236 2.83 -21.25 -23.39
C ILE A 236 3.66 -19.96 -23.53
N LYS A 237 4.91 -19.97 -23.04
CA LYS A 237 5.81 -18.81 -23.14
C LYS A 237 6.34 -18.54 -24.57
N GLU A 238 6.14 -19.46 -25.50
CA GLU A 238 6.64 -19.36 -26.87
C GLU A 238 5.52 -19.16 -27.92
N VAL A 239 4.29 -19.01 -27.48
CA VAL A 239 3.13 -18.71 -28.30
C VAL A 239 2.82 -17.22 -28.27
#